data_cdac06fa5b46ac152cc5607c0ff09e93
#
_entry.id   cdac06fa5b46ac152cc5607c0ff09e93
#
_cell.length_a   1.000
_cell.length_b   1.000
_cell.length_c   1.000
_cell.angle_alpha   90.00
_cell.angle_beta   90.00
_cell.angle_gamma   90.00
#
_symmetry.space_group_name_H-M   'P 1'
#
loop_
_entity.id
_entity.type
_entity.pdbx_description
1 polymer ?
#
loop_
_entity_poly.entity_id
_entity_poly.type
_entity_poly.pdbx_seq_one_letter_code
_entity_poly.pdbx_strand_id
1 'polypeptide(L)'
;MNKLTTFLLMAAFITFGLLTTQGEARAKAIELKFGHVGAPGSLFLACADEFAKRANAKLGDQAKVVTFGSSQLGKDQELLKKLKLGTIAFALPSTVMSSVVDEFGVFEMPYLVLDRNHMRKIRDEVFWSMIAPKVEAEGYEVVAVWENGFRNITNNVRPINTPADLQGVKLRTPKGEWRVKMFKAYGANPTPMALSEVFVALQTGVIDGQENPFTQIFSQKFHEVQKYLSLSGHVYTPAYLLTGKKTWDSLPADVQKILKDEAVGMQEWVYETAEKMETDLLNKMKDSVEINEVDKQAFVDASGPIYQEFGTKVPGGKDLIDKVQALVK
;
A
#
# COMPACT_ATOMS: atom_id res chain seq x y z
N MET A 1 19.84 -61.08 82.60
CA MET A 1 19.47 -59.70 82.77
C MET A 1 19.77 -58.95 81.49
N ASN A 2 18.79 -58.73 80.64
CA ASN A 2 18.57 -57.64 79.73
C ASN A 2 17.49 -57.96 78.76
N LYS A 3 16.43 -57.22 78.83
CA LYS A 3 15.21 -57.35 78.07
C LYS A 3 15.40 -56.77 76.66
N LEU A 4 15.24 -57.54 75.59
CA LEU A 4 15.17 -57.07 74.24
C LEU A 4 13.71 -56.70 73.98
N THR A 5 13.46 -55.43 73.74
CA THR A 5 12.16 -54.94 73.33
C THR A 5 12.15 -54.80 71.80
N THR A 6 11.31 -55.62 71.14
CA THR A 6 11.09 -55.62 69.70
C THR A 6 10.16 -54.49 69.34
N PHE A 7 10.63 -53.53 68.47
CA PHE A 7 9.77 -52.47 67.86
C PHE A 7 9.42 -52.88 66.45
N LEU A 8 8.16 -53.16 66.20
CA LEU A 8 7.60 -53.29 64.87
C LEU A 8 7.45 -51.88 64.22
N LEU A 9 8.18 -51.62 63.17
CA LEU A 9 7.97 -50.44 62.32
C LEU A 9 7.01 -50.81 61.17
N MET A 10 5.83 -50.25 61.22
CA MET A 10 4.80 -50.33 60.18
C MET A 10 5.11 -49.23 59.13
N ALA A 11 5.66 -49.62 57.97
CA ALA A 11 5.93 -48.68 56.87
C ALA A 11 4.63 -48.44 56.09
N ALA A 12 4.03 -47.25 56.31
CA ALA A 12 2.93 -46.80 55.45
C ALA A 12 3.50 -46.21 54.18
N PHE A 13 3.30 -46.90 53.05
CA PHE A 13 3.57 -46.37 51.70
C PHE A 13 2.50 -45.31 51.36
N ILE A 14 2.82 -44.02 51.48
CA ILE A 14 2.05 -42.95 50.95
C ILE A 14 2.48 -42.79 49.48
N THR A 15 1.71 -43.35 48.55
CA THR A 15 1.83 -43.05 47.13
C THR A 15 1.31 -41.63 46.87
N PHE A 16 2.25 -40.69 46.86
CA PHE A 16 1.96 -39.32 46.43
C PHE A 16 1.85 -39.33 44.88
N GLY A 17 0.62 -39.41 44.37
CA GLY A 17 0.35 -39.31 42.93
C GLY A 17 0.73 -37.87 42.49
N LEU A 18 1.87 -37.73 41.83
CA LEU A 18 2.19 -36.52 41.05
C LEU A 18 1.22 -36.44 39.89
N LEU A 19 0.13 -35.73 40.08
CA LEU A 19 -0.65 -35.12 39.00
C LEU A 19 0.25 -34.06 38.33
N THR A 20 1.08 -34.49 37.39
CA THR A 20 1.69 -33.55 36.45
C THR A 20 0.57 -32.98 35.58
N THR A 21 0.01 -31.84 36.00
CA THR A 21 -0.70 -30.96 35.06
C THR A 21 0.33 -30.54 34.03
N GLN A 22 0.39 -31.25 32.92
CA GLN A 22 0.97 -30.71 31.69
C GLN A 22 0.12 -29.53 31.30
N GLY A 23 0.46 -28.36 31.83
CA GLY A 23 0.05 -27.09 31.26
C GLY A 23 0.63 -27.10 29.85
N GLU A 24 -0.21 -27.37 28.85
CA GLU A 24 0.16 -27.12 27.45
C GLU A 24 0.68 -25.69 27.41
N ALA A 25 1.99 -25.54 27.22
CA ALA A 25 2.59 -24.25 26.93
C ALA A 25 1.94 -23.78 25.63
N ARG A 26 0.89 -22.96 25.76
CA ARG A 26 0.18 -22.38 24.62
C ARG A 26 1.22 -21.62 23.81
N ALA A 27 1.49 -22.09 22.61
CA ALA A 27 2.44 -21.44 21.72
C ALA A 27 2.01 -19.96 21.58
N LYS A 28 2.95 -19.05 21.76
CA LYS A 28 2.66 -17.61 21.63
C LYS A 28 2.20 -17.34 20.21
N ALA A 29 1.07 -16.66 20.05
CA ALA A 29 0.55 -16.27 18.73
C ALA A 29 1.64 -15.59 17.88
N ILE A 30 1.73 -15.93 16.62
CA ILE A 30 2.67 -15.30 15.67
C ILE A 30 2.25 -13.84 15.50
N GLU A 31 3.11 -12.89 15.86
CA GLU A 31 2.84 -11.47 15.63
C GLU A 31 3.18 -11.08 14.20
N LEU A 32 2.17 -10.69 13.43
CA LEU A 32 2.26 -10.28 12.04
C LEU A 32 2.20 -8.74 11.95
N LYS A 33 3.35 -8.07 11.99
CA LYS A 33 3.43 -6.61 11.89
C LYS A 33 3.09 -6.13 10.50
N PHE A 34 2.13 -5.22 10.40
CA PHE A 34 1.70 -4.59 9.15
C PHE A 34 2.06 -3.09 9.16
N GLY A 35 3.09 -2.72 8.40
CA GLY A 35 3.55 -1.33 8.28
C GLY A 35 3.00 -0.62 7.05
N HIS A 36 2.58 0.65 7.19
CA HIS A 36 2.18 1.48 6.06
C HIS A 36 2.43 2.98 6.32
N VAL A 37 2.43 3.78 5.25
CA VAL A 37 2.72 5.22 5.32
C VAL A 37 1.48 6.09 5.54
N GLY A 38 0.28 5.53 5.47
CA GLY A 38 -0.99 6.25 5.61
C GLY A 38 -1.17 6.84 7.00
N ALA A 39 -1.53 8.12 7.08
CA ALA A 39 -1.85 8.82 8.31
C ALA A 39 -3.29 8.53 8.79
N PRO A 40 -3.67 8.90 10.02
CA PRO A 40 -5.05 8.82 10.49
C PRO A 40 -6.03 9.49 9.53
N GLY A 41 -7.12 8.78 9.20
CA GLY A 41 -8.12 9.23 8.22
C GLY A 41 -7.77 8.91 6.76
N SER A 42 -6.66 8.22 6.48
CA SER A 42 -6.33 7.75 5.13
C SER A 42 -7.03 6.44 4.79
N LEU A 43 -7.22 6.18 3.49
CA LEU A 43 -7.68 4.88 3.00
C LEU A 43 -6.73 3.74 3.41
N PHE A 44 -5.42 3.99 3.43
CA PHE A 44 -4.43 2.98 3.85
C PHE A 44 -4.63 2.52 5.28
N LEU A 45 -4.88 3.46 6.21
CA LEU A 45 -5.18 3.11 7.59
C LEU A 45 -6.49 2.31 7.67
N ALA A 46 -7.55 2.78 7.02
CA ALA A 46 -8.84 2.10 7.00
C ALA A 46 -8.72 0.65 6.47
N CYS A 47 -7.98 0.45 5.38
CA CYS A 47 -7.72 -0.87 4.81
C CYS A 47 -6.90 -1.77 5.74
N ALA A 48 -5.83 -1.24 6.34
CA ALA A 48 -4.97 -2.01 7.24
C ALA A 48 -5.74 -2.47 8.49
N ASP A 49 -6.51 -1.56 9.09
CA ASP A 49 -7.26 -1.85 10.32
C ASP A 49 -8.44 -2.80 10.06
N GLU A 50 -9.18 -2.65 8.95
CA GLU A 50 -10.26 -3.58 8.60
C GLU A 50 -9.71 -4.96 8.24
N PHE A 51 -8.59 -5.05 7.53
CA PHE A 51 -7.89 -6.31 7.29
C PHE A 51 -7.46 -6.99 8.60
N ALA A 52 -6.80 -6.25 9.48
CA ALA A 52 -6.38 -6.77 10.78
C ALA A 52 -7.57 -7.27 11.60
N LYS A 53 -8.66 -6.52 11.62
CA LYS A 53 -9.90 -6.88 12.32
C LYS A 53 -10.49 -8.18 11.77
N ARG A 54 -10.66 -8.31 10.44
CA ARG A 54 -11.23 -9.51 9.79
C ARG A 54 -10.33 -10.72 9.98
N ALA A 55 -9.04 -10.58 9.70
CA ALA A 55 -8.06 -11.66 9.83
C ALA A 55 -7.96 -12.14 11.28
N ASN A 56 -7.81 -11.23 12.25
CA ASN A 56 -7.68 -11.58 13.66
C ASN A 56 -8.92 -12.31 14.22
N ALA A 57 -10.12 -11.98 13.72
CA ALA A 57 -11.33 -12.69 14.11
C ALA A 57 -11.32 -14.19 13.71
N LYS A 58 -10.56 -14.56 12.66
CA LYS A 58 -10.45 -15.94 12.16
C LYS A 58 -9.16 -16.65 12.57
N LEU A 59 -8.08 -15.90 12.79
CA LEU A 59 -6.77 -16.42 13.19
C LEU A 59 -6.76 -16.98 14.63
N GLY A 60 -7.63 -16.45 15.51
CA GLY A 60 -7.70 -16.86 16.91
C GLY A 60 -6.35 -16.70 17.62
N ASP A 61 -5.87 -17.78 18.23
CA ASP A 61 -4.60 -17.80 18.98
C ASP A 61 -3.38 -18.17 18.11
N GLN A 62 -3.57 -18.49 16.83
CA GLN A 62 -2.47 -18.91 15.95
C GLN A 62 -1.56 -17.74 15.56
N ALA A 63 -2.17 -16.62 15.16
CA ALA A 63 -1.45 -15.44 14.74
C ALA A 63 -2.26 -14.17 15.00
N LYS A 64 -1.58 -13.01 15.02
CA LYS A 64 -2.21 -11.71 15.20
C LYS A 64 -1.61 -10.68 14.28
N VAL A 65 -2.41 -10.07 13.42
CA VAL A 65 -2.03 -8.89 12.63
C VAL A 65 -2.09 -7.65 13.51
N VAL A 66 -0.99 -6.87 13.52
CA VAL A 66 -0.87 -5.62 14.27
C VAL A 66 -0.46 -4.50 13.31
N THR A 67 -1.26 -3.44 13.19
CA THR A 67 -1.07 -2.34 12.24
C THR A 67 -0.19 -1.23 12.78
N PHE A 68 0.64 -0.64 11.92
CA PHE A 68 1.55 0.46 12.21
C PHE A 68 1.50 1.46 11.06
N GLY A 69 0.69 2.50 11.22
CA GLY A 69 0.53 3.57 10.24
C GLY A 69 1.56 4.69 10.34
N SER A 70 1.37 5.76 9.55
CA SER A 70 2.15 7.01 9.62
C SER A 70 3.67 6.79 9.55
N SER A 71 4.13 5.80 8.79
CA SER A 71 5.55 5.43 8.67
C SER A 71 6.24 5.06 10.00
N GLN A 72 5.51 4.60 11.01
CA GLN A 72 6.09 4.20 12.31
C GLN A 72 7.15 3.10 12.19
N LEU A 73 6.98 2.18 11.22
CA LEU A 73 7.96 1.13 10.95
C LEU A 73 8.91 1.50 9.80
N GLY A 74 8.85 2.74 9.28
CA GLY A 74 9.70 3.26 8.21
C GLY A 74 8.93 3.71 6.98
N LYS A 75 9.66 4.35 6.05
CA LYS A 75 9.17 4.80 4.74
C LYS A 75 8.97 3.61 3.81
N ASP A 76 8.24 3.76 2.69
CA ASP A 76 7.93 2.66 1.78
C ASP A 76 9.13 1.79 1.41
N GLN A 77 10.26 2.39 1.01
CA GLN A 77 11.47 1.63 0.65
C GLN A 77 12.11 0.88 1.83
N GLU A 78 11.96 1.41 3.05
CA GLU A 78 12.43 0.74 4.28
C GLU A 78 11.50 -0.42 4.63
N LEU A 79 10.17 -0.24 4.45
CA LEU A 79 9.18 -1.31 4.63
C LEU A 79 9.44 -2.45 3.66
N LEU A 80 9.69 -2.17 2.36
CA LEU A 80 10.05 -3.18 1.37
C LEU A 80 11.31 -3.98 1.79
N LYS A 81 12.36 -3.29 2.26
CA LYS A 81 13.56 -3.98 2.80
C LYS A 81 13.22 -4.87 4.01
N LYS A 82 12.38 -4.36 4.92
CA LYS A 82 11.95 -5.10 6.12
C LYS A 82 11.12 -6.33 5.80
N LEU A 83 10.30 -6.31 4.72
CA LEU A 83 9.62 -7.49 4.21
C LEU A 83 10.62 -8.56 3.75
N LYS A 84 11.63 -8.20 2.94
CA LYS A 84 12.68 -9.15 2.49
C LYS A 84 13.46 -9.74 3.67
N LEU A 85 13.69 -8.95 4.73
CA LEU A 85 14.38 -9.41 5.94
C LEU A 85 13.48 -10.21 6.90
N GLY A 86 12.16 -10.21 6.68
CA GLY A 86 11.19 -10.88 7.56
C GLY A 86 11.00 -10.20 8.92
N THR A 87 11.36 -8.92 9.08
CA THR A 87 11.19 -8.16 10.33
C THR A 87 9.81 -7.52 10.47
N ILE A 88 9.05 -7.45 9.38
CA ILE A 88 7.62 -7.19 9.31
C ILE A 88 6.96 -8.22 8.42
N ALA A 89 5.67 -8.51 8.64
CA ALA A 89 4.92 -9.47 7.85
C ALA A 89 4.28 -8.84 6.62
N PHE A 90 3.71 -7.63 6.76
CA PHE A 90 2.99 -6.96 5.68
C PHE A 90 3.40 -5.50 5.53
N ALA A 91 3.30 -5.02 4.29
CA ALA A 91 3.32 -3.60 3.95
C ALA A 91 2.26 -3.29 2.88
N LEU A 92 1.93 -1.99 2.73
CA LEU A 92 0.97 -1.50 1.73
C LEU A 92 1.62 -0.46 0.81
N PRO A 93 2.62 -0.85 -0.01
CA PRO A 93 3.19 0.05 -1.00
C PRO A 93 2.21 0.29 -2.16
N SER A 94 2.42 1.40 -2.88
CA SER A 94 1.70 1.78 -4.11
C SER A 94 2.70 2.14 -5.21
N THR A 95 2.77 3.38 -5.65
CA THR A 95 3.61 3.90 -6.74
C THR A 95 5.09 3.46 -6.66
N VAL A 96 5.64 3.32 -5.44
CA VAL A 96 7.03 2.91 -5.23
C VAL A 96 7.36 1.53 -5.83
N MET A 97 6.35 0.70 -6.10
CA MET A 97 6.55 -0.63 -6.68
C MET A 97 7.18 -0.59 -8.08
N SER A 98 6.98 0.48 -8.85
CA SER A 98 7.66 0.70 -10.13
C SER A 98 9.18 0.89 -10.01
N SER A 99 9.71 1.05 -8.79
CA SER A 99 11.15 1.04 -8.52
C SER A 99 11.70 -0.34 -8.10
N VAL A 100 10.83 -1.34 -8.02
CA VAL A 100 11.17 -2.73 -7.64
C VAL A 100 11.00 -3.67 -8.84
N VAL A 101 9.90 -3.52 -9.55
CA VAL A 101 9.53 -4.28 -10.75
C VAL A 101 9.02 -3.28 -11.79
N ASP A 102 9.70 -3.22 -12.93
CA ASP A 102 9.48 -2.19 -13.96
C ASP A 102 8.06 -2.25 -14.54
N GLU A 103 7.45 -3.43 -14.60
CA GLU A 103 6.10 -3.66 -15.11
C GLU A 103 5.02 -2.88 -14.32
N PHE A 104 5.25 -2.55 -13.04
CA PHE A 104 4.35 -1.66 -12.31
C PHE A 104 4.27 -0.25 -12.92
N GLY A 105 5.23 0.12 -13.76
CA GLY A 105 5.17 1.36 -14.53
C GLY A 105 3.93 1.49 -15.40
N VAL A 106 3.24 0.40 -15.73
CA VAL A 106 1.96 0.45 -16.45
C VAL A 106 0.91 1.28 -15.68
N PHE A 107 0.90 1.22 -14.35
CA PHE A 107 0.03 2.04 -13.49
C PHE A 107 0.51 3.48 -13.32
N GLU A 108 1.65 3.83 -13.92
CA GLU A 108 2.14 5.20 -14.03
C GLU A 108 1.81 5.83 -15.39
N MET A 109 1.23 5.06 -16.32
CA MET A 109 0.81 5.56 -17.63
C MET A 109 -0.41 6.47 -17.46
N PRO A 110 -0.31 7.76 -17.89
CA PRO A 110 -1.38 8.73 -17.68
C PRO A 110 -2.67 8.31 -18.37
N TYR A 111 -3.78 8.36 -17.64
CA TYR A 111 -5.13 8.05 -18.14
C TYR A 111 -5.32 6.65 -18.73
N LEU A 112 -4.41 5.71 -18.43
CA LEU A 112 -4.52 4.32 -18.89
C LEU A 112 -5.64 3.57 -18.16
N VAL A 113 -5.73 3.71 -16.85
CA VAL A 113 -6.83 3.16 -16.05
C VAL A 113 -7.96 4.19 -16.01
N LEU A 114 -9.12 3.84 -16.56
CA LEU A 114 -10.22 4.78 -16.77
C LEU A 114 -11.10 4.95 -15.52
N ASP A 115 -11.39 3.84 -14.86
CA ASP A 115 -12.24 3.78 -13.67
C ASP A 115 -11.97 2.51 -12.85
N ARG A 116 -12.70 2.34 -11.74
CA ARG A 116 -12.58 1.16 -10.86
C ARG A 116 -13.03 -0.13 -11.51
N ASN A 117 -14.00 -0.08 -12.44
CA ASN A 117 -14.44 -1.26 -13.18
C ASN A 117 -13.35 -1.74 -14.13
N HIS A 118 -12.69 -0.80 -14.82
CA HIS A 118 -11.52 -1.11 -15.64
C HIS A 118 -10.39 -1.69 -14.77
N MET A 119 -10.12 -1.11 -13.58
CA MET A 119 -9.11 -1.66 -12.67
C MET A 119 -9.43 -3.08 -12.19
N ARG A 120 -10.71 -3.42 -11.95
CA ARG A 120 -11.11 -4.79 -11.62
C ARG A 120 -10.73 -5.78 -12.71
N LYS A 121 -11.02 -5.45 -13.98
CA LYS A 121 -10.62 -6.28 -15.12
C LYS A 121 -9.11 -6.41 -15.23
N ILE A 122 -8.37 -5.31 -15.09
CA ILE A 122 -6.89 -5.31 -15.11
C ILE A 122 -6.34 -6.21 -14.01
N ARG A 123 -6.88 -6.12 -12.78
CA ARG A 123 -6.50 -6.98 -11.66
C ARG A 123 -6.70 -8.45 -11.99
N ASP A 124 -7.88 -8.80 -12.51
CA ASP A 124 -8.29 -10.18 -12.68
C ASP A 124 -7.65 -10.84 -13.92
N GLU A 125 -7.46 -10.10 -15.02
CA GLU A 125 -7.02 -10.64 -16.30
C GLU A 125 -5.54 -10.40 -16.62
N VAL A 126 -4.93 -9.33 -16.06
CA VAL A 126 -3.57 -8.92 -16.41
C VAL A 126 -2.62 -9.02 -15.22
N PHE A 127 -3.00 -8.48 -14.06
CA PHE A 127 -2.07 -8.34 -12.95
C PHE A 127 -1.48 -9.68 -12.47
N TRP A 128 -2.32 -10.67 -12.22
CA TRP A 128 -1.89 -11.96 -11.67
C TRP A 128 -1.07 -12.78 -12.66
N SER A 129 -1.32 -12.64 -13.96
CA SER A 129 -0.62 -13.40 -15.00
C SER A 129 0.70 -12.75 -15.45
N MET A 130 0.78 -11.41 -15.44
CA MET A 130 1.91 -10.69 -16.04
C MET A 130 2.80 -9.97 -15.03
N ILE A 131 2.25 -9.46 -13.92
CA ILE A 131 2.98 -8.62 -12.97
C ILE A 131 3.34 -9.41 -11.70
N ALA A 132 2.41 -10.12 -11.09
CA ALA A 132 2.64 -10.85 -9.85
C ALA A 132 3.83 -11.82 -9.90
N PRO A 133 4.06 -12.61 -10.97
CA PRO A 133 5.23 -13.51 -11.05
C PRO A 133 6.58 -12.76 -11.02
N LYS A 134 6.62 -11.51 -11.48
CA LYS A 134 7.82 -10.66 -11.42
C LYS A 134 8.09 -10.20 -9.99
N VAL A 135 7.04 -9.96 -9.22
CA VAL A 135 7.12 -9.61 -7.79
C VAL A 135 7.68 -10.76 -6.98
N GLU A 136 7.26 -12.00 -7.29
CA GLU A 136 7.81 -13.20 -6.64
C GLU A 136 9.29 -13.37 -6.93
N ALA A 137 9.73 -13.13 -8.16
CA ALA A 137 11.14 -13.20 -8.54
C ALA A 137 12.01 -12.22 -7.75
N GLU A 138 11.42 -11.10 -7.31
CA GLU A 138 12.06 -10.11 -6.42
C GLU A 138 11.99 -10.48 -4.93
N GLY A 139 11.45 -11.64 -4.59
CA GLY A 139 11.37 -12.15 -3.22
C GLY A 139 10.22 -11.60 -2.38
N TYR A 140 9.16 -11.17 -3.03
CA TYR A 140 7.91 -10.75 -2.39
C TYR A 140 6.74 -11.63 -2.85
N GLU A 141 5.63 -11.57 -2.11
CA GLU A 141 4.34 -12.14 -2.49
C GLU A 141 3.27 -11.06 -2.42
N VAL A 142 2.44 -10.95 -3.47
CA VAL A 142 1.26 -10.08 -3.47
C VAL A 142 0.07 -10.85 -2.90
N VAL A 143 -0.40 -10.45 -1.73
CA VAL A 143 -1.55 -11.09 -1.09
C VAL A 143 -2.86 -10.59 -1.70
N ALA A 144 -2.97 -9.28 -1.95
CA ALA A 144 -4.13 -8.68 -2.60
C ALA A 144 -3.75 -7.37 -3.31
N VAL A 145 -4.59 -6.97 -4.26
CA VAL A 145 -4.52 -5.67 -4.93
C VAL A 145 -5.68 -4.82 -4.42
N TRP A 146 -5.35 -3.73 -3.72
CA TRP A 146 -6.29 -2.74 -3.19
C TRP A 146 -6.16 -1.43 -3.94
N GLU A 147 -6.67 -0.35 -3.36
CA GLU A 147 -6.66 0.98 -3.96
C GLU A 147 -5.83 1.98 -3.16
N ASN A 148 -5.11 2.84 -3.88
CA ASN A 148 -4.67 4.14 -3.39
C ASN A 148 -5.56 5.25 -3.95
N GLY A 149 -5.89 5.20 -5.26
CA GLY A 149 -6.91 6.01 -5.91
C GLY A 149 -6.42 6.86 -7.08
N PHE A 150 -7.34 7.66 -7.65
CA PHE A 150 -7.05 8.66 -8.67
C PHE A 150 -6.31 9.84 -8.08
N ARG A 151 -5.24 10.26 -8.74
CA ARG A 151 -4.33 11.29 -8.23
C ARG A 151 -4.59 12.64 -8.86
N ASN A 152 -4.57 13.67 -8.01
CA ASN A 152 -4.81 15.06 -8.36
C ASN A 152 -3.64 15.92 -7.92
N ILE A 153 -3.43 17.06 -8.59
CA ILE A 153 -2.27 17.94 -8.37
C ILE A 153 -2.65 19.04 -7.39
N THR A 154 -1.83 19.26 -6.35
CA THR A 154 -1.89 20.48 -5.54
C THR A 154 -0.61 21.29 -5.69
N ASN A 155 -0.70 22.62 -5.65
CA ASN A 155 0.48 23.49 -5.69
C ASN A 155 0.18 24.90 -5.15
N ASN A 156 1.24 25.72 -4.97
CA ASN A 156 1.18 27.09 -4.47
C ASN A 156 1.43 28.16 -5.55
N VAL A 157 1.67 27.74 -6.82
CA VAL A 157 2.11 28.64 -7.89
C VAL A 157 0.93 29.20 -8.69
N ARG A 158 0.11 28.28 -9.24
CA ARG A 158 -1.04 28.64 -10.10
C ARG A 158 -2.00 27.45 -10.26
N PRO A 159 -3.26 27.68 -10.66
CA PRO A 159 -4.13 26.61 -11.15
C PRO A 159 -3.47 25.90 -12.34
N ILE A 160 -3.55 24.57 -12.38
CA ILE A 160 -3.05 23.78 -13.50
C ILE A 160 -4.25 23.39 -14.37
N ASN A 161 -4.35 23.97 -15.55
CA ASN A 161 -5.39 23.67 -16.53
C ASN A 161 -4.87 22.74 -17.63
N THR A 162 -3.61 22.92 -18.04
CA THR A 162 -2.94 22.15 -19.09
C THR A 162 -1.54 21.76 -18.64
N PRO A 163 -0.84 20.82 -19.34
CA PRO A 163 0.56 20.50 -19.05
C PRO A 163 1.49 21.73 -19.04
N ALA A 164 1.22 22.74 -19.87
CA ALA A 164 2.04 23.97 -19.95
C ALA A 164 2.07 24.73 -18.63
N ASP A 165 1.02 24.66 -17.81
CA ASP A 165 0.95 25.31 -16.51
C ASP A 165 1.89 24.69 -15.47
N LEU A 166 2.36 23.47 -15.72
CA LEU A 166 3.36 22.78 -14.89
C LEU A 166 4.79 23.28 -15.14
N GLN A 167 5.00 24.13 -16.18
CA GLN A 167 6.34 24.61 -16.51
C GLN A 167 7.04 25.23 -15.30
N GLY A 168 8.17 24.64 -14.91
CA GLY A 168 9.03 25.13 -13.82
C GLY A 168 8.54 24.81 -12.41
N VAL A 169 7.34 24.25 -12.23
CA VAL A 169 6.80 23.87 -10.90
C VAL A 169 7.67 22.77 -10.28
N LYS A 170 8.21 23.01 -9.09
CA LYS A 170 8.92 22.00 -8.28
C LYS A 170 7.87 21.05 -7.68
N LEU A 171 7.56 20.00 -8.41
CA LEU A 171 6.52 19.06 -8.05
C LEU A 171 7.10 17.82 -7.36
N ARG A 172 6.71 17.58 -6.13
CA ARG A 172 7.09 16.31 -5.48
C ARG A 172 6.40 15.14 -6.16
N THR A 173 7.18 14.09 -6.39
CA THR A 173 6.67 12.79 -6.82
C THR A 173 7.06 11.70 -5.82
N PRO A 174 6.33 10.57 -5.76
CA PRO A 174 6.86 9.36 -5.16
C PRO A 174 8.17 8.92 -5.86
N LYS A 175 8.93 8.06 -5.21
CA LYS A 175 10.12 7.48 -5.83
C LYS A 175 9.70 6.44 -6.86
N GLY A 176 9.89 6.74 -8.12
CA GLY A 176 9.58 5.90 -9.27
C GLY A 176 9.98 6.61 -10.55
N GLU A 177 10.63 5.90 -11.47
CA GLU A 177 11.18 6.49 -12.70
C GLU A 177 10.08 7.08 -13.59
N TRP A 178 8.98 6.34 -13.78
CA TRP A 178 7.92 6.69 -14.73
C TRP A 178 7.15 7.94 -14.30
N ARG A 179 6.90 8.12 -12.99
CA ARG A 179 6.25 9.33 -12.48
C ARG A 179 7.13 10.56 -12.68
N VAL A 180 8.43 10.43 -12.44
CA VAL A 180 9.40 11.50 -12.70
C VAL A 180 9.44 11.86 -14.18
N LYS A 181 9.49 10.87 -15.07
CA LYS A 181 9.50 11.10 -16.53
C LYS A 181 8.22 11.77 -17.01
N MET A 182 7.06 11.32 -16.52
CA MET A 182 5.77 11.91 -16.88
C MET A 182 5.74 13.40 -16.55
N PHE A 183 6.01 13.79 -15.31
CA PHE A 183 5.96 15.20 -14.93
C PHE A 183 7.06 16.03 -15.56
N LYS A 184 8.23 15.45 -15.84
CA LYS A 184 9.27 16.12 -16.63
C LYS A 184 8.81 16.38 -18.06
N ALA A 185 8.11 15.44 -18.69
CA ALA A 185 7.54 15.62 -20.02
C ALA A 185 6.45 16.71 -20.06
N TYR A 186 5.72 16.91 -18.95
CA TYR A 186 4.75 18.00 -18.78
C TYR A 186 5.41 19.35 -18.43
N GLY A 187 6.74 19.44 -18.31
CA GLY A 187 7.48 20.67 -18.04
C GLY A 187 7.72 20.98 -16.56
N ALA A 188 7.27 20.14 -15.63
CA ALA A 188 7.56 20.31 -14.23
C ALA A 188 9.02 19.97 -13.88
N ASN A 189 9.45 20.39 -12.69
CA ASN A 189 10.70 19.99 -12.05
C ASN A 189 10.40 18.94 -10.96
N PRO A 190 10.29 17.64 -11.31
CA PRO A 190 9.91 16.62 -10.35
C PRO A 190 11.02 16.37 -9.32
N THR A 191 10.61 16.32 -8.05
CA THR A 191 11.48 16.11 -6.89
C THR A 191 11.04 14.87 -6.11
N PRO A 192 11.64 13.69 -6.36
CA PRO A 192 11.27 12.45 -5.68
C PRO A 192 11.61 12.49 -4.18
N MET A 193 10.60 12.28 -3.31
CA MET A 193 10.82 12.17 -1.87
C MET A 193 9.78 11.28 -1.19
N ALA A 194 10.07 10.81 0.02
CA ALA A 194 9.13 10.00 0.80
C ALA A 194 7.90 10.82 1.23
N LEU A 195 6.74 10.16 1.40
CA LEU A 195 5.47 10.83 1.74
C LEU A 195 5.58 11.61 3.07
N SER A 196 6.27 11.06 4.06
CA SER A 196 6.45 11.69 5.39
C SER A 196 7.27 12.98 5.39
N GLU A 197 7.94 13.30 4.28
CA GLU A 197 8.76 14.52 4.14
C GLU A 197 7.99 15.65 3.45
N VAL A 198 6.86 15.33 2.81
CA VAL A 198 6.18 16.24 1.87
C VAL A 198 5.56 17.44 2.57
N PHE A 199 4.88 17.26 3.72
CA PHE A 199 4.22 18.37 4.41
C PHE A 199 5.21 19.50 4.76
N VAL A 200 6.34 19.15 5.37
CA VAL A 200 7.37 20.12 5.74
C VAL A 200 8.00 20.76 4.50
N ALA A 201 8.25 19.98 3.44
CA ALA A 201 8.81 20.50 2.20
C ALA A 201 7.86 21.49 1.49
N LEU A 202 6.54 21.26 1.53
CA LEU A 202 5.51 22.18 1.05
C LEU A 202 5.44 23.45 1.91
N GLN A 203 5.40 23.27 3.24
CA GLN A 203 5.29 24.37 4.19
C GLN A 203 6.48 25.32 4.12
N THR A 204 7.68 24.80 3.90
CA THR A 204 8.92 25.58 3.80
C THR A 204 9.26 26.06 2.38
N GLY A 205 8.46 25.69 1.37
CA GLY A 205 8.69 26.10 -0.03
C GLY A 205 9.87 25.42 -0.71
N VAL A 206 10.37 24.31 -0.16
CA VAL A 206 11.38 23.45 -0.83
C VAL A 206 10.82 22.89 -2.12
N ILE A 207 9.53 22.54 -2.11
CA ILE A 207 8.72 22.17 -3.26
C ILE A 207 7.50 23.05 -3.36
N ASP A 208 7.00 23.25 -4.58
CA ASP A 208 5.85 24.09 -4.86
C ASP A 208 4.53 23.32 -4.77
N GLY A 209 4.56 22.01 -5.05
CA GLY A 209 3.39 21.17 -5.12
C GLY A 209 3.68 19.69 -5.01
N GLN A 210 2.63 18.89 -5.03
CA GLN A 210 2.63 17.43 -5.01
C GLN A 210 1.42 16.88 -5.76
N GLU A 211 1.33 15.56 -5.91
CA GLU A 211 0.18 14.88 -6.49
C GLU A 211 -0.15 13.61 -5.68
N ASN A 212 -1.42 13.43 -5.38
CA ASN A 212 -1.95 12.30 -4.60
C ASN A 212 -3.47 12.16 -4.76
N PRO A 213 -4.04 11.01 -4.35
CA PRO A 213 -5.48 10.90 -4.14
C PRO A 213 -5.96 11.82 -2.99
N PHE A 214 -7.23 12.19 -3.00
CA PHE A 214 -7.83 13.06 -1.96
C PHE A 214 -7.62 12.49 -0.56
N THR A 215 -7.67 11.17 -0.40
CA THR A 215 -7.46 10.50 0.89
C THR A 215 -6.07 10.79 1.48
N GLN A 216 -5.03 10.87 0.63
CA GLN A 216 -3.69 11.24 1.04
C GLN A 216 -3.55 12.77 1.21
N ILE A 217 -4.10 13.57 0.29
CA ILE A 217 -4.04 15.04 0.38
C ILE A 217 -4.63 15.51 1.71
N PHE A 218 -5.80 14.97 2.08
CA PHE A 218 -6.49 15.35 3.31
C PHE A 218 -5.79 14.81 4.57
N SER A 219 -5.53 13.50 4.63
CA SER A 219 -4.97 12.87 5.83
C SER A 219 -3.55 13.34 6.16
N GLN A 220 -2.75 13.71 5.15
CA GLN A 220 -1.43 14.31 5.30
C GLN A 220 -1.49 15.84 5.46
N LYS A 221 -2.69 16.44 5.48
CA LYS A 221 -2.93 17.88 5.65
C LYS A 221 -2.30 18.75 4.57
N PHE A 222 -2.06 18.23 3.37
CA PHE A 222 -1.44 19.01 2.30
C PHE A 222 -2.31 20.21 1.91
N HIS A 223 -3.65 20.06 1.96
CA HIS A 223 -4.60 21.14 1.71
C HIS A 223 -4.47 22.34 2.67
N GLU A 224 -3.84 22.15 3.85
CA GLU A 224 -3.60 23.26 4.81
C GLU A 224 -2.41 24.14 4.39
N VAL A 225 -1.53 23.65 3.49
CA VAL A 225 -0.29 24.32 3.06
C VAL A 225 -0.21 24.47 1.54
N GLN A 226 -1.30 24.23 0.82
CA GLN A 226 -1.42 24.38 -0.63
C GLN A 226 -2.57 25.33 -0.97
N LYS A 227 -2.42 26.10 -2.05
CA LYS A 227 -3.41 27.08 -2.52
C LYS A 227 -4.38 26.50 -3.54
N TYR A 228 -3.87 25.67 -4.46
CA TYR A 228 -4.62 25.18 -5.61
C TYR A 228 -4.71 23.66 -5.59
N LEU A 229 -5.88 23.14 -5.95
CA LEU A 229 -6.16 21.72 -6.19
C LEU A 229 -6.75 21.59 -7.60
N SER A 230 -5.96 21.04 -8.52
CA SER A 230 -6.38 20.80 -9.89
C SER A 230 -6.82 19.34 -10.04
N LEU A 231 -8.09 19.14 -10.46
CA LEU A 231 -8.77 17.84 -10.57
C LEU A 231 -8.30 17.08 -11.82
N SER A 232 -7.02 16.72 -11.83
CA SER A 232 -6.38 16.14 -13.01
C SER A 232 -6.75 14.67 -13.22
N GLY A 233 -6.91 13.88 -12.16
CA GLY A 233 -7.16 12.45 -12.27
C GLY A 233 -6.15 11.72 -13.18
N HIS A 234 -4.94 12.26 -13.29
CA HIS A 234 -3.97 11.93 -14.35
C HIS A 234 -3.48 10.49 -14.32
N VAL A 235 -3.51 9.82 -13.18
CA VAL A 235 -3.27 8.39 -13.04
C VAL A 235 -4.11 7.79 -11.92
N TYR A 236 -4.52 6.54 -12.09
CA TYR A 236 -5.01 5.69 -11.00
C TYR A 236 -3.86 4.85 -10.46
N THR A 237 -3.71 4.79 -9.15
CA THR A 237 -2.69 3.95 -8.52
C THR A 237 -3.32 2.90 -7.61
N PRO A 238 -3.06 1.60 -7.86
CA PRO A 238 -3.35 0.55 -6.89
C PRO A 238 -2.47 0.68 -5.64
N ALA A 239 -2.87 0.01 -4.58
CA ALA A 239 -2.03 -0.32 -3.43
C ALA A 239 -1.98 -1.85 -3.30
N TYR A 240 -0.86 -2.38 -2.84
CA TYR A 240 -0.62 -3.82 -2.83
C TYR A 240 -0.40 -4.29 -1.40
N LEU A 241 -1.28 -5.18 -0.90
CA LEU A 241 -0.95 -5.90 0.32
C LEU A 241 0.18 -6.88 0.00
N LEU A 242 1.37 -6.51 0.44
CA LEU A 242 2.62 -7.20 0.11
C LEU A 242 3.21 -7.87 1.34
N THR A 243 3.76 -9.06 1.16
CA THR A 243 4.56 -9.77 2.16
C THR A 243 5.90 -10.19 1.57
N GLY A 244 6.89 -10.49 2.42
CA GLY A 244 8.13 -11.12 1.98
C GLY A 244 7.90 -12.61 1.69
N LYS A 245 8.36 -13.10 0.54
CA LYS A 245 8.17 -14.52 0.12
C LYS A 245 8.59 -15.50 1.21
N LYS A 246 9.77 -15.29 1.80
CA LYS A 246 10.29 -16.12 2.89
C LYS A 246 9.37 -16.13 4.12
N THR A 247 8.82 -14.97 4.49
CA THR A 247 7.88 -14.86 5.62
C THR A 247 6.59 -15.59 5.29
N TRP A 248 6.04 -15.36 4.09
CA TRP A 248 4.83 -16.02 3.64
C TRP A 248 4.94 -17.54 3.65
N ASP A 249 6.00 -18.09 3.05
CA ASP A 249 6.24 -19.52 2.95
C ASP A 249 6.49 -20.20 4.33
N SER A 250 6.88 -19.42 5.35
CA SER A 250 7.07 -19.93 6.72
C SER A 250 5.78 -20.00 7.55
N LEU A 251 4.69 -19.38 7.09
CA LEU A 251 3.41 -19.43 7.80
C LEU A 251 2.72 -20.77 7.60
N PRO A 252 1.98 -21.27 8.62
CA PRO A 252 1.11 -22.43 8.44
C PRO A 252 0.10 -22.23 7.31
N ALA A 253 -0.21 -23.28 6.57
CA ALA A 253 -1.08 -23.19 5.37
C ALA A 253 -2.49 -22.66 5.66
N ASP A 254 -3.06 -22.99 6.81
CA ASP A 254 -4.34 -22.49 7.27
C ASP A 254 -4.29 -20.98 7.61
N VAL A 255 -3.18 -20.50 8.21
CA VAL A 255 -2.94 -19.07 8.45
C VAL A 255 -2.80 -18.34 7.14
N GLN A 256 -2.01 -18.85 6.18
CA GLN A 256 -1.90 -18.25 4.84
C GLN A 256 -3.27 -18.16 4.15
N LYS A 257 -4.06 -19.24 4.23
CA LYS A 257 -5.39 -19.26 3.62
C LYS A 257 -6.32 -18.21 4.22
N ILE A 258 -6.37 -18.09 5.55
CA ILE A 258 -7.19 -17.07 6.23
C ILE A 258 -6.76 -15.67 5.79
N LEU A 259 -5.46 -15.38 5.82
CA LEU A 259 -4.93 -14.07 5.43
C LEU A 259 -5.25 -13.72 3.97
N LYS A 260 -5.09 -14.69 3.06
CA LYS A 260 -5.42 -14.51 1.64
C LYS A 260 -6.90 -14.29 1.40
N ASP A 261 -7.74 -15.13 2.00
CA ASP A 261 -9.20 -15.06 1.85
C ASP A 261 -9.74 -13.71 2.36
N GLU A 262 -9.27 -13.24 3.52
CA GLU A 262 -9.71 -11.95 4.05
C GLU A 262 -9.19 -10.77 3.22
N ALA A 263 -7.95 -10.81 2.77
CA ALA A 263 -7.36 -9.76 1.95
C ALA A 263 -8.06 -9.61 0.59
N VAL A 264 -8.39 -10.74 -0.06
CA VAL A 264 -9.12 -10.77 -1.33
C VAL A 264 -10.60 -10.44 -1.11
N GLY A 265 -11.21 -11.01 -0.06
CA GLY A 265 -12.62 -10.82 0.25
C GLY A 265 -13.00 -9.38 0.60
N MET A 266 -12.03 -8.52 0.94
CA MET A 266 -12.30 -7.11 1.22
C MET A 266 -12.05 -6.16 0.05
N GLN A 267 -11.64 -6.63 -1.13
CA GLN A 267 -11.30 -5.78 -2.27
C GLN A 267 -12.44 -4.85 -2.69
N GLU A 268 -13.68 -5.35 -2.73
CA GLU A 268 -14.83 -4.50 -3.07
C GLU A 268 -15.12 -3.46 -1.99
N TRP A 269 -15.04 -3.85 -0.72
CA TRP A 269 -15.15 -2.90 0.39
C TRP A 269 -14.12 -1.76 0.30
N VAL A 270 -12.89 -2.06 -0.18
CA VAL A 270 -11.86 -1.04 -0.39
C VAL A 270 -12.31 -0.03 -1.46
N TYR A 271 -12.83 -0.49 -2.61
CA TYR A 271 -13.31 0.40 -3.68
C TYR A 271 -14.49 1.27 -3.22
N GLU A 272 -15.49 0.67 -2.54
CA GLU A 272 -16.65 1.39 -2.00
C GLU A 272 -16.22 2.43 -0.95
N THR A 273 -15.28 2.06 -0.08
CA THR A 273 -14.74 2.97 0.95
C THR A 273 -13.97 4.12 0.31
N ALA A 274 -13.16 3.86 -0.71
CA ALA A 274 -12.42 4.88 -1.45
C ALA A 274 -13.34 5.88 -2.12
N GLU A 275 -14.36 5.42 -2.84
CA GLU A 275 -15.35 6.26 -3.53
C GLU A 275 -16.11 7.17 -2.57
N LYS A 276 -16.57 6.61 -1.44
CA LYS A 276 -17.22 7.40 -0.38
C LYS A 276 -16.27 8.46 0.20
N MET A 277 -15.03 8.06 0.52
CA MET A 277 -14.04 8.98 1.06
C MET A 277 -13.70 10.09 0.07
N GLU A 278 -13.57 9.80 -1.23
CA GLU A 278 -13.26 10.82 -2.26
C GLU A 278 -14.30 11.94 -2.27
N THR A 279 -15.59 11.58 -2.29
CA THR A 279 -16.68 12.57 -2.28
C THR A 279 -16.68 13.41 -1.00
N ASP A 280 -16.56 12.75 0.17
CA ASP A 280 -16.58 13.42 1.47
C ASP A 280 -15.39 14.37 1.65
N LEU A 281 -14.19 13.91 1.25
CA LEU A 281 -12.94 14.66 1.45
C LEU A 281 -12.80 15.82 0.48
N LEU A 282 -13.24 15.69 -0.77
CA LEU A 282 -13.29 16.81 -1.71
C LEU A 282 -14.18 17.92 -1.16
N ASN A 283 -15.36 17.56 -0.63
CA ASN A 283 -16.27 18.54 -0.01
C ASN A 283 -15.62 19.26 1.19
N LYS A 284 -14.86 18.55 2.02
CA LYS A 284 -14.16 19.13 3.19
C LYS A 284 -13.01 20.08 2.80
N MET A 285 -12.41 19.88 1.64
CA MET A 285 -11.28 20.70 1.17
C MET A 285 -11.71 21.97 0.45
N LYS A 286 -12.99 22.12 0.03
CA LYS A 286 -13.48 23.26 -0.77
C LYS A 286 -13.20 24.63 -0.17
N ASP A 287 -13.20 24.73 1.15
CA ASP A 287 -13.00 26.02 1.83
C ASP A 287 -11.51 26.31 2.12
N SER A 288 -10.63 25.34 1.90
CA SER A 288 -9.20 25.46 2.21
C SER A 288 -8.30 25.60 0.98
N VAL A 289 -8.78 25.22 -0.21
CA VAL A 289 -8.02 25.30 -1.47
C VAL A 289 -8.91 25.78 -2.61
N GLU A 290 -8.32 26.49 -3.56
CA GLU A 290 -8.98 26.84 -4.82
C GLU A 290 -8.97 25.63 -5.75
N ILE A 291 -10.16 25.16 -6.16
CA ILE A 291 -10.34 23.96 -6.97
C ILE A 291 -10.61 24.35 -8.41
N ASN A 292 -9.92 23.69 -9.36
CA ASN A 292 -10.18 23.84 -10.80
C ASN A 292 -10.19 22.50 -11.52
N GLU A 293 -10.95 22.41 -12.60
CA GLU A 293 -10.87 21.32 -13.58
C GLU A 293 -9.67 21.53 -14.50
N VAL A 294 -9.19 20.43 -15.12
CA VAL A 294 -8.12 20.46 -16.11
C VAL A 294 -8.64 20.09 -17.50
N ASP A 295 -7.97 20.54 -18.54
CA ASP A 295 -8.12 19.99 -19.89
C ASP A 295 -7.44 18.61 -19.97
N LYS A 296 -8.20 17.56 -19.65
CA LYS A 296 -7.72 16.18 -19.68
C LYS A 296 -7.18 15.77 -21.05
N GLN A 297 -7.79 16.27 -22.14
CA GLN A 297 -7.35 15.92 -23.48
C GLN A 297 -5.94 16.45 -23.75
N ALA A 298 -5.63 17.68 -23.33
CA ALA A 298 -4.29 18.24 -23.46
C ALA A 298 -3.23 17.39 -22.72
N PHE A 299 -3.57 16.82 -21.55
CA PHE A 299 -2.69 15.89 -20.83
C PHE A 299 -2.54 14.55 -21.54
N VAL A 300 -3.63 14.00 -22.10
CA VAL A 300 -3.60 12.75 -22.89
C VAL A 300 -2.70 12.95 -24.12
N ASP A 301 -2.86 14.04 -24.86
CA ASP A 301 -2.06 14.34 -26.05
C ASP A 301 -0.56 14.49 -25.72
N ALA A 302 -0.24 15.07 -24.57
CA ALA A 302 1.14 15.22 -24.10
C ALA A 302 1.76 13.90 -23.58
N SER A 303 0.97 12.84 -23.40
CA SER A 303 1.42 11.59 -22.77
C SER A 303 2.03 10.58 -23.75
N GLY A 304 1.87 10.77 -25.05
CA GLY A 304 2.37 9.84 -26.08
C GLY A 304 3.83 9.40 -25.90
N PRO A 305 4.78 10.32 -25.64
CA PRO A 305 6.19 9.95 -25.45
C PRO A 305 6.44 9.01 -24.27
N ILE A 306 5.68 9.12 -23.17
CA ILE A 306 5.82 8.25 -21.99
C ILE A 306 5.36 6.83 -22.30
N TYR A 307 4.24 6.68 -23.02
CA TYR A 307 3.75 5.38 -23.48
C TYR A 307 4.76 4.70 -24.40
N GLN A 308 5.32 5.45 -25.36
CA GLN A 308 6.32 4.93 -26.29
C GLN A 308 7.59 4.49 -25.53
N GLU A 309 8.06 5.31 -24.59
CA GLU A 309 9.25 4.99 -23.80
C GLU A 309 9.03 3.76 -22.93
N PHE A 310 7.88 3.65 -22.24
CA PHE A 310 7.53 2.47 -21.44
C PHE A 310 7.47 1.21 -22.33
N GLY A 311 6.76 1.27 -23.45
CA GLY A 311 6.61 0.15 -24.36
C GLY A 311 7.91 -0.35 -24.97
N THR A 312 8.95 0.50 -25.06
CA THR A 312 10.27 0.13 -25.61
C THR A 312 11.27 -0.27 -24.53
N LYS A 313 11.24 0.35 -23.35
CA LYS A 313 12.23 0.10 -22.29
C LYS A 313 11.88 -1.07 -21.39
N VAL A 314 10.59 -1.26 -21.10
CA VAL A 314 10.15 -2.34 -20.21
C VAL A 314 9.93 -3.61 -21.05
N PRO A 315 10.57 -4.72 -20.69
CA PRO A 315 10.33 -5.99 -21.36
C PRO A 315 8.86 -6.39 -21.32
N GLY A 316 8.22 -6.52 -22.50
CA GLY A 316 6.76 -6.76 -22.59
C GLY A 316 5.88 -5.53 -22.28
N GLY A 317 6.46 -4.34 -22.11
CA GLY A 317 5.73 -3.13 -21.74
C GLY A 317 4.66 -2.73 -22.77
N LYS A 318 4.94 -2.88 -24.06
CA LYS A 318 3.94 -2.62 -25.10
C LYS A 318 2.76 -3.60 -25.01
N ASP A 319 3.04 -4.90 -24.89
CA ASP A 319 1.99 -5.94 -24.76
C ASP A 319 1.14 -5.69 -23.48
N LEU A 320 1.77 -5.26 -22.41
CA LEU A 320 1.08 -4.91 -21.17
C LEU A 320 0.12 -3.72 -21.35
N ILE A 321 0.56 -2.64 -22.04
CA ILE A 321 -0.30 -1.50 -22.38
C ILE A 321 -1.46 -1.97 -23.26
N ASP A 322 -1.17 -2.69 -24.34
CA ASP A 322 -2.16 -3.14 -25.31
C ASP A 322 -3.25 -4.00 -24.63
N LYS A 323 -2.86 -4.92 -23.74
CA LYS A 323 -3.80 -5.76 -22.97
C LYS A 323 -4.66 -4.92 -22.03
N VAL A 324 -4.08 -3.98 -21.30
CA VAL A 324 -4.84 -3.09 -20.42
C VAL A 324 -5.85 -2.27 -21.23
N GLN A 325 -5.45 -1.70 -22.34
CA GLN A 325 -6.34 -0.92 -23.22
C GLN A 325 -7.47 -1.77 -23.82
N ALA A 326 -7.22 -3.04 -24.11
CA ALA A 326 -8.24 -3.95 -24.67
C ALA A 326 -9.39 -4.24 -23.68
N LEU A 327 -9.19 -4.03 -22.36
CA LEU A 327 -10.19 -4.27 -21.33
C LEU A 327 -11.21 -3.13 -21.16
N VAL A 328 -11.06 -2.06 -21.90
CA VAL A 328 -11.98 -0.90 -21.88
C VAL A 328 -13.37 -1.25 -22.47
N LYS A 329 -13.49 -2.32 -23.23
CA LYS A 329 -14.71 -2.74 -23.94
C LYS A 329 -15.70 -3.49 -23.05
#